data_6c8a670d0de967039ed837a10b1522ac
#
_entry.id   6c8a670d0de967039ed837a10b1522ac
#
_cell.length_a   1.000
_cell.length_b   1.000
_cell.length_c   1.000
_cell.angle_alpha   90.00
_cell.angle_beta   90.00
_cell.angle_gamma   90.00
#
_symmetry.space_group_name_H-M   'P 1'
#
loop_
_entity.id
_entity.type
_entity.pdbx_description
1 polymer ?
#
loop_
_entity_poly.entity_id
_entity_poly.type
_entity_poly.pdbx_seq_one_letter_code
_entity_poly.pdbx_strand_id
1 'polypeptide(L)'
;MDRRQFLTTSGALLASGAVVAAIPPSSAAAQTCADQGVRHEPLYPQQQQYRIGYTTNTRGGWEGDPFKGMREGREVGFRYMEIFGASFCRPDTLYYPDNAEGLMRRIFEIGVNFVAITGGSATGNTRFEDLDSRQAVVDNHFNMARFSRRFGTQVQKTNTGRRRPGGTTDDDLEVMAGTLEVLGKRMSEELDMQLGVHPHLGSQLQSQHELDFIMANTDPKHVGLVLDTGHFTMAGMDPLAMGKKYGKRVLEYHLKDTKPEDRGGTRNVPGPEVDQLKTPYFFPMGAGGVDFPGLKAYLDSIQWRGFLNVELDTSPWRPPQESARITANYIVNTLKIPL
;
A
#
# COMPACT_ATOMS: atom_id res chain seq x y z
N MET A 1 -64.37 13.03 4.58
CA MET A 1 -64.78 14.42 4.91
C MET A 1 -63.74 15.34 4.31
N ASP A 2 -64.19 16.01 3.31
CA ASP A 2 -63.55 16.99 2.45
C ASP A 2 -63.34 18.31 3.21
N ARG A 3 -62.29 19.06 2.89
CA ARG A 3 -62.34 20.52 2.79
C ARG A 3 -61.01 21.09 2.30
N ARG A 4 -61.15 21.50 1.11
CA ARG A 4 -60.35 22.45 0.30
C ARG A 4 -60.35 23.86 0.89
N GLN A 5 -59.38 24.61 0.36
CA GLN A 5 -59.35 26.05 0.04
C GLN A 5 -58.98 27.04 1.16
N PHE A 6 -57.91 27.80 0.87
CA PHE A 6 -57.97 29.26 0.68
C PHE A 6 -56.64 29.81 0.11
N LEU A 7 -56.71 30.25 -1.11
CA LEU A 7 -56.53 31.59 -1.72
C LEU A 7 -55.18 32.32 -1.48
N THR A 8 -54.45 32.39 -2.57
CA THR A 8 -53.78 33.52 -3.28
C THR A 8 -53.68 34.87 -2.57
N THR A 9 -52.45 35.35 -2.44
CA THR A 9 -52.12 36.77 -2.67
C THR A 9 -50.74 36.87 -3.34
N SER A 10 -50.74 37.55 -4.47
CA SER A 10 -49.61 37.91 -5.28
C SER A 10 -48.73 38.92 -4.57
N GLY A 11 -47.44 38.64 -4.48
CA GLY A 11 -46.41 39.59 -4.10
C GLY A 11 -45.19 39.36 -5.00
N ALA A 12 -45.04 40.17 -6.02
CA ALA A 12 -43.87 40.19 -6.87
C ALA A 12 -42.67 40.72 -6.08
N LEU A 13 -41.73 39.86 -5.76
CA LEU A 13 -40.39 40.27 -5.35
C LEU A 13 -39.42 39.97 -6.51
N LEU A 14 -38.83 41.03 -7.00
CA LEU A 14 -37.72 41.01 -7.93
C LEU A 14 -36.56 40.23 -7.33
N ALA A 15 -36.36 39.00 -7.78
CA ALA A 15 -35.16 38.24 -7.50
C ALA A 15 -34.04 38.72 -8.41
N SER A 16 -33.13 39.52 -7.88
CA SER A 16 -31.82 39.76 -8.47
C SER A 16 -31.06 38.43 -8.47
N GLY A 17 -31.04 37.76 -9.59
CA GLY A 17 -30.29 36.55 -9.82
C GLY A 17 -28.77 36.85 -9.79
N ALA A 18 -28.16 36.59 -8.67
CA ALA A 18 -26.71 36.40 -8.65
C ALA A 18 -26.43 35.06 -9.32
N VAL A 19 -25.99 35.11 -10.56
CA VAL A 19 -25.37 33.98 -11.24
C VAL A 19 -24.07 33.70 -10.50
N VAL A 20 -24.11 32.71 -9.59
CA VAL A 20 -22.87 32.12 -9.08
C VAL A 20 -22.26 31.36 -10.25
N ALA A 21 -21.34 32.01 -10.95
CA ALA A 21 -20.50 31.33 -11.92
C ALA A 21 -19.76 30.20 -11.18
N ALA A 22 -20.07 28.97 -11.53
CA ALA A 22 -19.27 27.83 -11.10
C ALA A 22 -17.86 28.07 -11.63
N ILE A 23 -16.91 28.33 -10.73
CA ILE A 23 -15.49 28.41 -11.06
C ILE A 23 -15.10 26.97 -11.44
N PRO A 24 -14.70 26.70 -12.68
CA PRO A 24 -14.17 25.40 -13.03
C PRO A 24 -12.92 25.17 -12.17
N PRO A 25 -12.66 23.97 -11.65
CA PRO A 25 -11.42 23.69 -10.94
C PRO A 25 -10.29 23.99 -11.90
N SER A 26 -9.46 24.98 -11.58
CA SER A 26 -8.37 25.38 -12.45
C SER A 26 -7.36 24.23 -12.46
N SER A 27 -7.25 23.56 -13.61
CA SER A 27 -6.22 22.56 -13.87
C SER A 27 -4.79 23.12 -13.66
N ALA A 28 -4.64 24.44 -13.73
CA ALA A 28 -3.39 25.16 -13.46
C ALA A 28 -2.99 25.15 -11.97
N ALA A 29 -3.95 25.24 -11.02
CA ALA A 29 -3.63 25.18 -9.61
C ALA A 29 -3.17 23.78 -9.18
N ALA A 30 -3.73 22.73 -9.79
CA ALA A 30 -3.29 21.35 -9.56
C ALA A 30 -1.88 21.10 -10.15
N GLN A 31 -1.53 21.74 -11.25
CA GLN A 31 -0.21 21.63 -11.87
C GLN A 31 0.88 22.41 -11.12
N THR A 32 0.58 23.60 -10.61
CA THR A 32 1.57 24.41 -9.86
C THR A 32 1.91 23.83 -8.50
N CYS A 33 1.02 23.11 -7.85
CA CYS A 33 1.35 22.36 -6.62
C CYS A 33 2.20 21.10 -6.89
N ALA A 34 2.17 20.55 -8.08
CA ALA A 34 2.96 19.37 -8.44
C ALA A 34 4.44 19.70 -8.67
N ASP A 35 4.76 20.91 -9.13
CA ASP A 35 6.11 21.32 -9.56
C ASP A 35 6.96 21.98 -8.47
N GLN A 36 6.37 22.41 -7.38
CA GLN A 36 7.15 22.89 -6.23
C GLN A 36 7.52 21.72 -5.33
N GLY A 37 8.41 20.87 -5.84
CA GLY A 37 8.96 19.76 -5.11
C GLY A 37 9.80 20.23 -3.91
N VAL A 38 9.16 20.51 -2.80
CA VAL A 38 9.86 20.54 -1.50
C VAL A 38 10.24 19.08 -1.24
N ARG A 39 11.42 18.67 -1.70
CA ARG A 39 12.04 17.42 -1.28
C ARG A 39 12.47 17.62 0.16
N HIS A 40 11.77 17.02 1.08
CA HIS A 40 12.26 16.95 2.44
C HIS A 40 13.49 16.05 2.49
N GLU A 41 14.59 16.57 3.02
CA GLU A 41 15.72 15.75 3.40
C GLU A 41 15.24 14.66 4.36
N PRO A 42 15.56 13.38 4.13
CA PRO A 42 15.17 12.32 5.04
C PRO A 42 15.75 12.58 6.43
N LEU A 43 14.95 12.37 7.48
CA LEU A 43 15.39 12.53 8.88
C LEU A 43 16.54 11.58 9.25
N TYR A 44 16.70 10.48 8.50
CA TYR A 44 17.68 9.44 8.77
C TYR A 44 18.50 9.11 7.52
N PRO A 45 19.78 8.71 7.70
CA PRO A 45 20.65 8.40 6.57
C PRO A 45 20.08 7.30 5.67
N GLN A 46 20.02 7.57 4.37
CA GLN A 46 19.58 6.60 3.35
C GLN A 46 20.65 5.55 3.03
N GLN A 47 21.79 5.59 3.69
CA GLN A 47 22.97 4.74 3.38
C GLN A 47 22.94 3.36 4.04
N GLN A 48 21.95 3.09 4.91
CA GLN A 48 21.81 1.76 5.51
C GLN A 48 21.46 0.72 4.44
N GLN A 49 22.02 -0.48 4.57
CA GLN A 49 21.70 -1.60 3.69
C GLN A 49 20.21 -1.91 3.76
N TYR A 50 19.67 -2.06 4.97
CA TYR A 50 18.27 -2.28 5.24
C TYR A 50 17.66 -1.08 5.94
N ARG A 51 16.53 -0.60 5.45
CA ARG A 51 15.70 0.41 6.08
C ARG A 51 14.46 -0.30 6.62
N ILE A 52 14.38 -0.41 7.95
CA ILE A 52 13.30 -1.15 8.59
C ILE A 52 12.11 -0.22 8.80
N GLY A 53 11.01 -0.53 8.09
CA GLY A 53 9.74 0.17 8.23
C GLY A 53 8.67 -0.67 8.92
N TYR A 54 7.53 -0.01 9.18
CA TYR A 54 6.31 -0.67 9.66
C TYR A 54 5.10 -0.09 8.94
N THR A 55 4.10 -0.92 8.64
CA THR A 55 2.85 -0.46 8.04
C THR A 55 1.83 -0.06 9.10
N THR A 56 1.03 0.97 8.84
CA THR A 56 0.06 1.51 9.80
C THR A 56 -1.34 0.87 9.70
N ASN A 57 -1.47 -0.24 8.97
CA ASN A 57 -2.75 -0.88 8.66
C ASN A 57 -3.25 -1.88 9.70
N THR A 58 -2.48 -2.15 10.78
CA THR A 58 -2.83 -3.20 11.75
C THR A 58 -4.21 -2.99 12.38
N ARG A 59 -5.15 -3.86 12.02
CA ARG A 59 -6.49 -3.88 12.63
C ARG A 59 -6.41 -4.33 14.09
N GLY A 60 -7.26 -3.72 14.92
CA GLY A 60 -7.22 -3.89 16.37
C GLY A 60 -6.62 -2.67 17.08
N GLY A 61 -6.45 -1.54 16.35
CA GLY A 61 -6.12 -0.27 17.00
C GLY A 61 -5.37 0.78 16.17
N TRP A 62 -4.89 0.47 14.95
CA TRP A 62 -4.21 1.45 14.08
C TRP A 62 -4.97 1.77 12.80
N GLU A 63 -5.84 0.89 12.35
CA GLU A 63 -6.49 0.95 11.04
C GLU A 63 -7.27 2.23 10.78
N GLY A 64 -7.75 2.89 11.82
CA GLY A 64 -8.52 4.14 11.73
C GLY A 64 -7.73 5.40 12.04
N ASP A 65 -6.52 5.27 12.59
CA ASP A 65 -5.63 6.40 12.93
C ASP A 65 -4.17 6.07 12.61
N PRO A 66 -3.73 6.33 11.39
CA PRO A 66 -2.36 6.07 10.98
C PRO A 66 -1.32 6.90 11.77
N PHE A 67 -1.69 8.07 12.29
CA PHE A 67 -0.79 8.84 13.15
C PHE A 67 -0.58 8.19 14.51
N LYS A 68 -1.60 7.49 15.04
CA LYS A 68 -1.42 6.63 16.22
C LYS A 68 -0.42 5.52 15.91
N GLY A 69 -0.61 4.81 14.78
CA GLY A 69 0.34 3.79 14.33
C GLY A 69 1.76 4.31 14.19
N MET A 70 1.93 5.51 13.61
CA MET A 70 3.25 6.15 13.50
C MET A 70 3.87 6.47 14.86
N ARG A 71 3.12 7.07 15.80
CA ARG A 71 3.62 7.40 17.15
C ARG A 71 4.03 6.15 17.91
N GLU A 72 3.12 5.18 18.00
CA GLU A 72 3.36 3.94 18.72
C GLU A 72 4.49 3.10 18.08
N GLY A 73 4.57 3.06 16.75
CA GLY A 73 5.68 2.43 16.03
C GLY A 73 7.01 3.14 16.27
N ARG A 74 7.01 4.48 16.30
CA ARG A 74 8.20 5.28 16.63
C ARG A 74 8.69 5.04 18.06
N GLU A 75 7.79 4.93 19.02
CA GLU A 75 8.13 4.61 20.42
C GLU A 75 8.76 3.21 20.56
N VAL A 76 8.39 2.26 19.70
CA VAL A 76 9.02 0.93 19.63
C VAL A 76 10.42 0.99 19.02
N GLY A 77 10.72 1.99 18.17
CA GLY A 77 12.02 2.17 17.53
C GLY A 77 11.99 2.28 16.01
N PHE A 78 10.86 2.00 15.36
CA PHE A 78 10.74 2.12 13.91
C PHE A 78 10.86 3.58 13.46
N ARG A 79 11.67 3.80 12.42
CA ARG A 79 11.96 5.14 11.89
C ARG A 79 11.32 5.40 10.54
N TYR A 80 10.82 4.37 9.90
CA TYR A 80 10.20 4.43 8.59
C TYR A 80 8.78 3.86 8.68
N MET A 81 7.83 4.55 8.06
CA MET A 81 6.42 4.15 8.11
C MET A 81 5.82 4.11 6.72
N GLU A 82 5.16 2.99 6.42
CA GLU A 82 4.28 2.86 5.28
C GLU A 82 2.85 3.14 5.73
N ILE A 83 2.11 3.88 4.94
CA ILE A 83 0.75 4.29 5.28
C ILE A 83 -0.25 3.52 4.42
N PHE A 84 -1.27 2.99 5.08
CA PHE A 84 -2.42 2.43 4.39
C PHE A 84 -3.22 3.56 3.72
N GLY A 85 -3.19 3.58 2.38
CA GLY A 85 -3.61 4.73 1.59
C GLY A 85 -5.07 5.15 1.70
N ALA A 86 -5.97 4.25 2.14
CA ALA A 86 -7.38 4.57 2.32
C ALA A 86 -7.64 5.74 3.29
N SER A 87 -6.68 6.03 4.18
CA SER A 87 -6.83 7.10 5.16
C SER A 87 -6.32 8.47 4.69
N PHE A 88 -5.54 8.52 3.59
CA PHE A 88 -4.87 9.75 3.17
C PHE A 88 -5.17 10.21 1.76
N CYS A 89 -5.40 9.30 0.84
CA CYS A 89 -5.45 9.59 -0.59
C CYS A 89 -6.86 9.68 -1.14
N ARG A 90 -7.85 9.81 -0.30
CA ARG A 90 -9.23 10.00 -0.73
C ARG A 90 -9.53 11.48 -0.90
N PRO A 91 -10.29 11.89 -1.94
CA PRO A 91 -10.64 13.30 -2.18
C PRO A 91 -11.39 13.95 -1.03
N ASP A 92 -12.07 13.15 -0.21
CA ASP A 92 -12.85 13.58 0.95
C ASP A 92 -12.04 13.66 2.25
N THR A 93 -10.73 13.34 2.22
CA THR A 93 -9.91 13.44 3.41
C THR A 93 -9.23 14.81 3.54
N LEU A 94 -9.04 15.24 4.79
CA LEU A 94 -8.40 16.53 5.13
C LEU A 94 -6.98 16.68 4.53
N TYR A 95 -6.36 15.60 4.12
CA TYR A 95 -4.97 15.56 3.70
C TYR A 95 -4.75 15.43 2.20
N TYR A 96 -5.80 15.33 1.41
CA TYR A 96 -5.72 15.15 -0.03
C TYR A 96 -6.24 16.36 -0.78
N PRO A 97 -5.61 16.74 -1.88
CA PRO A 97 -4.18 16.82 -2.21
C PRO A 97 -3.58 18.12 -1.68
N ASP A 98 -4.41 18.99 -1.08
CA ASP A 98 -4.11 20.39 -0.82
C ASP A 98 -3.30 20.60 0.46
N ASN A 99 -3.16 19.57 1.28
CA ASN A 99 -2.48 19.67 2.58
C ASN A 99 -1.27 18.72 2.74
N ALA A 100 -0.58 18.42 1.65
CA ALA A 100 0.60 17.55 1.70
C ALA A 100 1.71 18.12 2.62
N GLU A 101 1.89 19.44 2.65
CA GLU A 101 2.87 20.09 3.53
C GLU A 101 2.49 19.97 5.01
N GLY A 102 1.22 20.17 5.34
CA GLY A 102 0.72 19.97 6.69
C GLY A 102 0.87 18.51 7.15
N LEU A 103 0.60 17.56 6.27
CA LEU A 103 0.80 16.14 6.53
C LEU A 103 2.28 15.81 6.73
N MET A 104 3.18 16.31 5.87
CA MET A 104 4.61 16.15 6.02
C MET A 104 5.10 16.68 7.35
N ARG A 105 4.73 17.91 7.70
CA ARG A 105 5.10 18.52 8.99
C ARG A 105 4.71 17.62 10.15
N ARG A 106 3.48 17.11 10.16
CA ARG A 106 2.99 16.23 11.20
C ARG A 106 3.75 14.90 11.29
N ILE A 107 4.11 14.30 10.16
CA ILE A 107 4.95 13.10 10.10
C ILE A 107 6.35 13.38 10.67
N PHE A 108 6.95 14.52 10.31
CA PHE A 108 8.24 14.94 10.84
C PHE A 108 8.21 15.24 12.35
N GLU A 109 7.15 15.85 12.85
CA GLU A 109 6.96 16.10 14.29
C GLU A 109 6.90 14.78 15.09
N ILE A 110 6.33 13.72 14.49
CA ILE A 110 6.36 12.36 15.07
C ILE A 110 7.79 11.77 15.05
N GLY A 111 8.64 12.24 14.15
CA GLY A 111 10.01 11.79 14.02
C GLY A 111 10.16 10.49 13.23
N VAL A 112 9.34 10.29 12.20
CA VAL A 112 9.43 9.17 11.26
C VAL A 112 9.59 9.67 9.84
N ASN A 113 10.22 8.85 9.00
CA ASN A 113 10.25 9.01 7.57
C ASN A 113 9.08 8.26 6.93
N PHE A 114 8.56 8.83 5.88
CA PHE A 114 7.55 8.19 5.05
C PHE A 114 8.21 7.23 4.04
N VAL A 115 7.66 6.03 3.88
CA VAL A 115 8.13 5.04 2.90
C VAL A 115 7.29 5.11 1.64
N ALA A 116 6.03 4.75 1.79
CA ALA A 116 5.07 4.65 0.70
C ALA A 116 3.64 4.80 1.21
N ILE A 117 2.72 4.98 0.27
CA ILE A 117 1.28 4.81 0.49
C ILE A 117 0.86 3.53 -0.23
N THR A 118 0.21 2.63 0.48
CA THR A 118 -0.38 1.45 -0.15
C THR A 118 -1.49 1.87 -1.11
N GLY A 119 -1.30 1.56 -2.38
CA GLY A 119 -2.28 1.78 -3.43
C GLY A 119 -3.41 0.75 -3.43
N GLY A 120 -4.29 0.87 -4.40
CA GLY A 120 -5.41 -0.05 -4.60
C GLY A 120 -6.67 0.43 -3.88
N SER A 121 -6.90 0.01 -2.65
CA SER A 121 -8.11 0.38 -1.91
C SER A 121 -8.31 1.90 -1.74
N ALA A 122 -7.24 2.67 -1.76
CA ALA A 122 -7.29 4.13 -1.66
C ALA A 122 -7.91 4.81 -2.87
N THR A 123 -7.79 4.23 -4.04
CA THR A 123 -8.28 4.83 -5.29
C THR A 123 -9.76 4.53 -5.55
N GLY A 124 -10.35 3.59 -4.81
CA GLY A 124 -11.72 3.12 -5.01
C GLY A 124 -11.95 2.31 -6.29
N ASN A 125 -10.95 2.22 -7.16
CA ASN A 125 -11.00 1.39 -8.37
C ASN A 125 -9.69 0.58 -8.49
N THR A 126 -9.83 -0.74 -8.44
CA THR A 126 -8.72 -1.68 -8.46
C THR A 126 -8.89 -2.77 -9.52
N ARG A 127 -9.74 -2.51 -10.52
CA ARG A 127 -10.06 -3.47 -11.59
C ARG A 127 -8.99 -3.43 -12.68
N PHE A 128 -7.78 -3.85 -12.35
CA PHE A 128 -6.66 -3.92 -13.30
C PHE A 128 -6.92 -4.91 -14.45
N GLU A 129 -7.77 -5.89 -14.21
CA GLU A 129 -8.17 -6.93 -15.17
C GLU A 129 -9.33 -6.50 -16.10
N ASP A 130 -9.81 -5.27 -15.97
CA ASP A 130 -10.92 -4.74 -16.76
C ASP A 130 -10.44 -3.67 -17.74
N LEU A 131 -10.52 -3.98 -19.02
CA LEU A 131 -10.06 -3.09 -20.08
C LEU A 131 -10.81 -1.76 -20.11
N ASP A 132 -12.11 -1.78 -19.83
CA ASP A 132 -12.95 -0.57 -19.82
C ASP A 132 -12.61 0.33 -18.64
N SER A 133 -12.12 -0.24 -17.56
CA SER A 133 -11.68 0.51 -16.36
C SER A 133 -10.23 1.00 -16.43
N ARG A 134 -9.43 0.54 -17.41
CA ARG A 134 -7.97 0.76 -17.47
C ARG A 134 -7.59 2.22 -17.29
N GLN A 135 -8.20 3.12 -18.05
CA GLN A 135 -7.84 4.55 -17.99
C GLN A 135 -8.08 5.12 -16.58
N ALA A 136 -9.23 4.83 -15.98
CA ALA A 136 -9.56 5.29 -14.62
C ALA A 136 -8.64 4.69 -13.56
N VAL A 137 -8.29 3.41 -13.68
CA VAL A 137 -7.33 2.73 -12.79
C VAL A 137 -5.97 3.40 -12.88
N VAL A 138 -5.46 3.61 -14.10
CA VAL A 138 -4.15 4.25 -14.34
C VAL A 138 -4.13 5.67 -13.79
N ASP A 139 -5.14 6.50 -14.09
CA ASP A 139 -5.17 7.89 -13.62
C ASP A 139 -5.26 8.00 -12.10
N ASN A 140 -6.09 7.19 -11.47
CA ASN A 140 -6.24 7.19 -10.02
C ASN A 140 -4.95 6.78 -9.31
N HIS A 141 -4.31 5.70 -9.75
CA HIS A 141 -3.06 5.23 -9.16
C HIS A 141 -1.89 6.16 -9.45
N PHE A 142 -1.84 6.74 -10.64
CA PHE A 142 -0.84 7.74 -10.98
C PHE A 142 -0.96 9.01 -10.14
N ASN A 143 -2.19 9.51 -9.91
CA ASN A 143 -2.41 10.67 -9.05
C ASN A 143 -1.98 10.39 -7.61
N MET A 144 -2.21 9.19 -7.10
CA MET A 144 -1.73 8.78 -5.79
C MET A 144 -0.19 8.69 -5.75
N ALA A 145 0.43 8.11 -6.77
CA ALA A 145 1.89 8.06 -6.89
C ALA A 145 2.50 9.47 -6.92
N ARG A 146 1.92 10.38 -7.69
CA ARG A 146 2.32 11.79 -7.75
C ARG A 146 2.21 12.47 -6.39
N PHE A 147 1.16 12.19 -5.61
CA PHE A 147 1.05 12.66 -4.24
C PHE A 147 2.15 12.05 -3.36
N SER A 148 2.36 10.73 -3.40
CA SER A 148 3.40 10.02 -2.63
C SER A 148 4.82 10.52 -2.97
N ARG A 149 5.07 10.87 -4.23
CA ARG A 149 6.37 11.39 -4.70
C ARG A 149 6.82 12.65 -3.94
N ARG A 150 5.88 13.46 -3.51
CA ARG A 150 6.15 14.67 -2.70
C ARG A 150 6.82 14.36 -1.36
N PHE A 151 6.62 13.15 -0.85
CA PHE A 151 7.22 12.65 0.40
C PHE A 151 8.54 11.92 0.18
N GLY A 152 9.07 11.92 -1.05
CA GLY A 152 10.31 11.23 -1.38
C GLY A 152 10.13 9.75 -1.71
N THR A 153 8.90 9.26 -1.81
CA THR A 153 8.60 7.88 -2.21
C THR A 153 9.16 7.60 -3.60
N GLN A 154 9.83 6.46 -3.75
CA GLN A 154 10.40 6.00 -5.01
C GLN A 154 9.68 4.77 -5.57
N VAL A 155 8.99 4.04 -4.72
CA VAL A 155 8.22 2.83 -5.09
C VAL A 155 6.77 3.03 -4.68
N GLN A 156 5.86 2.95 -5.65
CA GLN A 156 4.43 2.94 -5.36
C GLN A 156 3.96 1.49 -5.33
N LYS A 157 3.60 1.01 -4.13
CA LYS A 157 2.99 -0.31 -3.96
C LYS A 157 1.53 -0.29 -4.39
N THR A 158 1.10 -1.32 -5.12
CA THR A 158 -0.32 -1.51 -5.47
C THR A 158 -0.78 -2.95 -5.33
N ASN A 159 -2.03 -3.11 -4.88
CA ASN A 159 -2.77 -4.36 -4.88
C ASN A 159 -3.73 -4.37 -6.08
N THR A 160 -3.94 -5.55 -6.66
CA THR A 160 -4.70 -5.72 -7.91
C THR A 160 -6.20 -5.96 -7.71
N GLY A 161 -6.73 -5.54 -6.58
CA GLY A 161 -8.16 -5.65 -6.29
C GLY A 161 -8.59 -7.00 -5.73
N ARG A 162 -9.87 -7.08 -5.36
CA ARG A 162 -10.44 -8.26 -4.71
C ARG A 162 -10.59 -9.41 -5.70
N ARG A 163 -10.19 -10.61 -5.27
CA ARG A 163 -10.37 -11.85 -6.01
C ARG A 163 -11.85 -12.15 -6.26
N ARG A 164 -12.17 -12.49 -7.50
CA ARG A 164 -13.51 -12.90 -7.90
C ARG A 164 -13.77 -14.38 -7.61
N PRO A 165 -15.01 -14.80 -7.43
CA PRO A 165 -15.37 -16.22 -7.49
C PRO A 165 -14.87 -16.83 -8.81
N GLY A 166 -14.26 -18.00 -8.74
CA GLY A 166 -13.63 -18.64 -9.90
C GLY A 166 -12.16 -18.27 -10.15
N GLY A 167 -11.64 -17.27 -9.44
CA GLY A 167 -10.24 -16.86 -9.55
C GLY A 167 -9.97 -15.88 -10.70
N THR A 168 -8.70 -15.80 -11.09
CA THR A 168 -8.19 -14.93 -12.16
C THR A 168 -7.82 -15.81 -13.35
N THR A 169 -8.35 -15.54 -14.52
CA THR A 169 -8.05 -16.26 -15.76
C THR A 169 -6.81 -15.69 -16.45
N ASP A 170 -6.25 -16.43 -17.42
CA ASP A 170 -5.12 -15.94 -18.21
C ASP A 170 -5.49 -14.70 -19.05
N ASP A 171 -6.73 -14.62 -19.54
CA ASP A 171 -7.24 -13.42 -20.22
C ASP A 171 -7.29 -12.20 -19.27
N ASP A 172 -7.72 -12.42 -18.02
CA ASP A 172 -7.66 -11.37 -16.97
C ASP A 172 -6.22 -10.93 -16.70
N LEU A 173 -5.28 -11.89 -16.68
CA LEU A 173 -3.87 -11.60 -16.44
C LEU A 173 -3.23 -10.83 -17.60
N GLU A 174 -3.62 -11.11 -18.83
CA GLU A 174 -3.16 -10.35 -20.01
C GLU A 174 -3.60 -8.89 -19.93
N VAL A 175 -4.88 -8.64 -19.63
CA VAL A 175 -5.40 -7.29 -19.44
C VAL A 175 -4.72 -6.59 -18.26
N MET A 176 -4.55 -7.31 -17.15
CA MET A 176 -3.88 -6.79 -15.95
C MET A 176 -2.42 -6.41 -16.22
N ALA A 177 -1.65 -7.27 -16.89
CA ALA A 177 -0.27 -7.00 -17.27
C ALA A 177 -0.16 -5.74 -18.11
N GLY A 178 -1.04 -5.60 -19.13
CA GLY A 178 -1.09 -4.38 -19.94
C GLY A 178 -1.45 -3.12 -19.16
N THR A 179 -2.34 -3.22 -18.17
CA THR A 179 -2.71 -2.07 -17.30
C THR A 179 -1.56 -1.68 -16.37
N LEU A 180 -0.89 -2.67 -15.76
CA LEU A 180 0.29 -2.46 -14.92
C LEU A 180 1.44 -1.85 -15.71
N GLU A 181 1.68 -2.32 -16.94
CA GLU A 181 2.72 -1.80 -17.82
C GLU A 181 2.48 -0.32 -18.16
N VAL A 182 1.24 0.05 -18.54
CA VAL A 182 0.89 1.45 -18.83
C VAL A 182 1.09 2.34 -17.62
N LEU A 183 0.65 1.90 -16.43
CA LEU A 183 0.82 2.64 -15.19
C LEU A 183 2.30 2.77 -14.80
N GLY A 184 3.03 1.66 -14.80
CA GLY A 184 4.44 1.62 -14.38
C GLY A 184 5.32 2.45 -15.31
N LYS A 185 5.11 2.38 -16.62
CA LYS A 185 5.81 3.21 -17.60
C LYS A 185 5.57 4.70 -17.35
N ARG A 186 4.31 5.09 -17.18
CA ARG A 186 3.95 6.48 -16.89
C ARG A 186 4.57 6.98 -15.59
N MET A 187 4.58 6.17 -14.53
CA MET A 187 5.22 6.52 -13.27
C MET A 187 6.74 6.68 -13.41
N SER A 188 7.38 5.80 -14.18
CA SER A 188 8.81 5.88 -14.43
C SER A 188 9.19 7.13 -15.22
N GLU A 189 8.46 7.43 -16.29
CA GLU A 189 8.77 8.55 -17.20
C GLU A 189 8.42 9.93 -16.61
N GLU A 190 7.28 10.06 -15.89
CA GLU A 190 6.79 11.34 -15.41
C GLU A 190 7.17 11.64 -13.93
N LEU A 191 7.42 10.61 -13.11
CA LEU A 191 7.64 10.79 -11.67
C LEU A 191 9.00 10.28 -11.19
N ASP A 192 9.77 9.60 -12.02
CA ASP A 192 10.98 8.87 -11.59
C ASP A 192 10.66 7.92 -10.40
N MET A 193 9.60 7.13 -10.56
CA MET A 193 9.11 6.16 -9.59
C MET A 193 8.91 4.80 -10.25
N GLN A 194 9.03 3.74 -9.45
CA GLN A 194 8.73 2.38 -9.88
C GLN A 194 7.38 1.91 -9.33
N LEU A 195 6.66 1.12 -10.12
CA LEU A 195 5.45 0.45 -9.69
C LEU A 195 5.82 -0.91 -9.07
N GLY A 196 5.47 -1.13 -7.81
CA GLY A 196 5.60 -2.41 -7.13
C GLY A 196 4.26 -3.13 -7.03
N VAL A 197 4.08 -4.24 -7.74
CA VAL A 197 2.90 -5.08 -7.53
C VAL A 197 3.06 -5.90 -6.26
N HIS A 198 1.99 -6.01 -5.49
CA HIS A 198 1.96 -6.70 -4.21
C HIS A 198 0.94 -7.85 -4.27
N PRO A 199 1.39 -9.08 -4.58
CA PRO A 199 0.52 -10.26 -4.51
C PRO A 199 -0.01 -10.45 -3.09
N HIS A 200 -1.32 -10.60 -2.99
CA HIS A 200 -2.02 -10.60 -1.71
C HIS A 200 -3.12 -11.66 -1.67
N LEU A 201 -3.25 -12.36 -0.55
CA LEU A 201 -4.36 -13.30 -0.34
C LEU A 201 -5.71 -12.61 -0.55
N GLY A 202 -6.57 -13.22 -1.35
CA GLY A 202 -7.87 -12.66 -1.68
C GLY A 202 -7.83 -11.54 -2.72
N SER A 203 -6.68 -11.26 -3.33
CA SER A 203 -6.58 -10.36 -4.50
C SER A 203 -6.58 -11.13 -5.82
N GLN A 204 -6.73 -10.41 -6.93
CA GLN A 204 -6.65 -10.99 -8.28
C GLN A 204 -5.24 -11.54 -8.60
N LEU A 205 -4.21 -11.09 -7.89
CA LEU A 205 -2.84 -11.57 -8.00
C LEU A 205 -2.46 -12.23 -6.68
N GLN A 206 -2.58 -13.56 -6.59
CA GLN A 206 -2.39 -14.32 -5.37
C GLN A 206 -1.48 -15.53 -5.54
N SER A 207 -1.59 -16.28 -6.65
CA SER A 207 -0.88 -17.54 -6.87
C SER A 207 0.46 -17.35 -7.58
N GLN A 208 1.29 -18.40 -7.55
CA GLN A 208 2.57 -18.39 -8.27
C GLN A 208 2.36 -18.28 -9.78
N HIS A 209 1.37 -18.97 -10.35
CA HIS A 209 1.05 -18.87 -11.78
C HIS A 209 0.74 -17.44 -12.19
N GLU A 210 -0.12 -16.77 -11.44
CA GLU A 210 -0.50 -15.38 -11.69
C GLU A 210 0.71 -14.44 -11.59
N LEU A 211 1.54 -14.62 -10.57
CA LEU A 211 2.77 -13.84 -10.40
C LEU A 211 3.75 -14.06 -11.56
N ASP A 212 3.98 -15.32 -11.92
CA ASP A 212 4.87 -15.69 -13.02
C ASP A 212 4.40 -15.05 -14.35
N PHE A 213 3.09 -15.07 -14.60
CA PHE A 213 2.48 -14.46 -15.78
C PHE A 213 2.74 -12.94 -15.81
N ILE A 214 2.43 -12.23 -14.74
CA ILE A 214 2.65 -10.76 -14.66
C ILE A 214 4.14 -10.42 -14.84
N MET A 215 5.02 -11.15 -14.16
CA MET A 215 6.46 -10.90 -14.27
C MET A 215 7.02 -11.20 -15.66
N ALA A 216 6.46 -12.16 -16.39
CA ALA A 216 6.86 -12.48 -17.76
C ALA A 216 6.36 -11.47 -18.79
N ASN A 217 5.21 -10.83 -18.52
CA ASN A 217 4.51 -9.98 -19.48
C ASN A 217 4.58 -8.47 -19.14
N THR A 218 5.51 -8.06 -18.28
CA THR A 218 5.77 -6.65 -17.95
C THR A 218 7.26 -6.32 -18.00
N ASP A 219 7.61 -5.09 -18.40
CA ASP A 219 9.00 -4.64 -18.42
C ASP A 219 9.54 -4.46 -16.98
N PRO A 220 10.68 -5.09 -16.63
CA PRO A 220 11.31 -4.91 -15.33
C PRO A 220 11.71 -3.47 -14.98
N LYS A 221 11.78 -2.58 -15.95
CA LYS A 221 12.00 -1.14 -15.71
C LYS A 221 10.77 -0.43 -15.17
N HIS A 222 9.60 -0.93 -15.50
CA HIS A 222 8.33 -0.28 -15.18
C HIS A 222 7.62 -0.93 -14.00
N VAL A 223 7.63 -2.27 -13.95
CA VAL A 223 6.89 -3.06 -12.96
C VAL A 223 7.85 -3.95 -12.18
N GLY A 224 7.91 -3.78 -10.89
CA GLY A 224 8.65 -4.63 -9.97
C GLY A 224 7.71 -5.33 -8.98
N LEU A 225 8.31 -5.98 -8.00
CA LEU A 225 7.61 -6.80 -7.02
C LEU A 225 7.80 -6.23 -5.61
N VAL A 226 6.72 -6.09 -4.85
CA VAL A 226 6.74 -6.01 -3.41
C VAL A 226 6.45 -7.40 -2.87
N LEU A 227 7.48 -8.07 -2.35
CA LEU A 227 7.39 -9.45 -1.90
C LEU A 227 6.95 -9.51 -0.45
N ASP A 228 5.70 -9.94 -0.21
CA ASP A 228 5.18 -10.16 1.13
C ASP A 228 5.39 -11.62 1.56
N THR A 229 6.19 -11.81 2.59
CA THR A 229 6.58 -13.15 3.05
C THR A 229 5.42 -13.96 3.60
N GLY A 230 4.47 -13.32 4.27
CA GLY A 230 3.30 -13.98 4.83
C GLY A 230 2.27 -14.37 3.76
N HIS A 231 1.94 -13.44 2.88
CA HIS A 231 1.01 -13.73 1.79
C HIS A 231 1.55 -14.82 0.86
N PHE A 232 2.84 -14.80 0.56
CA PHE A 232 3.48 -15.85 -0.26
C PHE A 232 3.40 -17.20 0.42
N THR A 233 3.81 -17.29 1.69
CA THR A 233 3.75 -18.54 2.46
C THR A 233 2.33 -19.12 2.49
N MET A 234 1.33 -18.28 2.76
CA MET A 234 -0.07 -18.70 2.81
C MET A 234 -0.63 -19.07 1.42
N ALA A 235 -0.08 -18.52 0.34
CA ALA A 235 -0.46 -18.86 -1.04
C ALA A 235 0.30 -20.08 -1.60
N GLY A 236 1.10 -20.76 -0.78
CA GLY A 236 1.85 -21.94 -1.19
C GLY A 236 3.17 -21.64 -1.89
N MET A 237 3.67 -20.41 -1.78
CA MET A 237 4.95 -20.00 -2.33
C MET A 237 6.00 -19.89 -1.22
N ASP A 238 7.22 -20.36 -1.46
CA ASP A 238 8.35 -20.13 -0.57
C ASP A 238 8.93 -18.73 -0.81
N PRO A 239 8.86 -17.79 0.16
CA PRO A 239 9.35 -16.42 -0.02
C PRO A 239 10.83 -16.36 -0.40
N LEU A 240 11.67 -17.25 0.14
CA LEU A 240 13.10 -17.31 -0.20
C LEU A 240 13.32 -17.77 -1.64
N ALA A 241 12.59 -18.80 -2.09
CA ALA A 241 12.67 -19.25 -3.48
C ALA A 241 12.18 -18.17 -4.45
N MET A 242 11.09 -17.49 -4.12
CA MET A 242 10.57 -16.37 -4.93
C MET A 242 11.50 -15.17 -4.93
N GLY A 243 12.11 -14.83 -3.79
CA GLY A 243 13.14 -13.80 -3.70
C GLY A 243 14.34 -14.10 -4.60
N LYS A 244 14.80 -15.36 -4.65
CA LYS A 244 15.87 -15.80 -5.57
C LYS A 244 15.44 -15.72 -7.03
N LYS A 245 14.23 -16.16 -7.35
CA LYS A 245 13.68 -16.14 -8.71
C LYS A 245 13.55 -14.73 -9.28
N TYR A 246 13.04 -13.80 -8.49
CA TYR A 246 12.73 -12.43 -8.91
C TYR A 246 13.69 -11.36 -8.37
N GLY A 247 14.78 -11.75 -7.74
CA GLY A 247 15.66 -10.90 -6.93
C GLY A 247 15.91 -9.49 -7.46
N LYS A 248 16.21 -9.33 -8.76
CA LYS A 248 16.43 -8.01 -9.37
C LYS A 248 15.14 -7.19 -9.56
N ARG A 249 13.98 -7.83 -9.51
CA ARG A 249 12.67 -7.17 -9.62
C ARG A 249 12.02 -6.89 -8.28
N VAL A 250 12.57 -7.42 -7.17
CA VAL A 250 12.05 -7.14 -5.83
C VAL A 250 12.50 -5.75 -5.39
N LEU A 251 11.55 -4.83 -5.33
CA LEU A 251 11.77 -3.43 -4.95
C LEU A 251 11.70 -3.24 -3.44
N GLU A 252 10.90 -4.06 -2.76
CA GLU A 252 10.62 -3.98 -1.35
C GLU A 252 10.18 -5.34 -0.82
N TYR A 253 10.49 -5.61 0.44
CA TYR A 253 9.97 -6.78 1.15
C TYR A 253 8.99 -6.35 2.24
N HIS A 254 7.84 -7.00 2.30
CA HIS A 254 6.97 -6.99 3.45
C HIS A 254 7.28 -8.18 4.33
N LEU A 255 7.72 -7.90 5.54
CA LEU A 255 8.06 -8.92 6.54
C LEU A 255 6.81 -9.24 7.37
N LYS A 256 6.16 -10.32 7.03
CA LYS A 256 4.94 -10.80 7.65
C LYS A 256 5.10 -12.27 7.99
N ASP A 257 4.89 -12.66 9.24
CA ASP A 257 5.04 -14.04 9.69
C ASP A 257 3.69 -14.78 9.74
N THR A 258 3.75 -16.09 9.68
CA THR A 258 2.60 -16.99 9.67
C THR A 258 2.67 -17.93 10.88
N LYS A 259 1.87 -19.00 10.91
CA LYS A 259 2.02 -20.06 11.91
C LYS A 259 3.18 -20.98 11.55
N PRO A 260 3.81 -21.65 12.56
CA PRO A 260 4.89 -22.60 12.30
C PRO A 260 4.51 -23.71 11.32
N GLU A 261 3.28 -24.18 11.39
CA GLU A 261 2.75 -25.23 10.50
C GLU A 261 2.55 -24.78 9.04
N ASP A 262 2.64 -23.48 8.74
CA ASP A 262 2.51 -22.96 7.40
C ASP A 262 3.84 -22.97 6.63
N ARG A 263 4.93 -23.37 7.29
CA ARG A 263 6.27 -23.43 6.68
C ARG A 263 6.26 -24.26 5.41
N GLY A 264 6.87 -23.70 4.36
CA GLY A 264 6.96 -24.34 3.06
C GLY A 264 5.70 -24.24 2.20
N GLY A 265 4.70 -23.45 2.61
CA GLY A 265 3.53 -23.16 1.79
C GLY A 265 2.63 -24.39 1.54
N THR A 266 2.52 -25.28 2.49
CA THR A 266 1.81 -26.56 2.31
C THR A 266 0.32 -26.49 2.62
N ARG A 267 -0.19 -25.36 3.08
CA ARG A 267 -1.57 -25.20 3.49
C ARG A 267 -2.48 -24.73 2.37
N ASN A 268 -3.76 -25.07 2.53
CA ASN A 268 -4.80 -24.51 1.66
C ASN A 268 -4.93 -23.02 1.91
N VAL A 269 -5.02 -22.27 0.81
CA VAL A 269 -5.28 -20.82 0.86
C VAL A 269 -6.60 -20.56 1.57
N PRO A 270 -6.63 -19.71 2.61
CA PRO A 270 -7.86 -19.37 3.29
C PRO A 270 -8.85 -18.69 2.34
N GLY A 271 -10.14 -19.02 2.47
CA GLY A 271 -11.18 -18.35 1.71
C GLY A 271 -11.32 -16.87 2.09
N PRO A 272 -11.80 -16.04 1.17
CA PRO A 272 -11.94 -14.60 1.39
C PRO A 272 -12.99 -14.24 2.46
N GLU A 273 -13.84 -15.20 2.85
CA GLU A 273 -14.86 -15.08 3.87
C GLU A 273 -14.31 -15.23 5.30
N VAL A 274 -13.06 -15.68 5.45
CA VAL A 274 -12.49 -15.87 6.80
C VAL A 274 -12.19 -14.54 7.45
N ASP A 275 -12.83 -14.30 8.59
CA ASP A 275 -12.60 -13.12 9.41
C ASP A 275 -11.27 -13.24 10.16
N GLN A 276 -10.26 -12.49 9.72
CA GLN A 276 -8.93 -12.52 10.32
C GLN A 276 -8.88 -11.98 11.76
N LEU A 277 -9.86 -11.23 12.22
CA LEU A 277 -9.97 -10.84 13.63
C LEU A 277 -10.33 -12.02 14.52
N LYS A 278 -11.07 -12.99 13.97
CA LYS A 278 -11.45 -14.23 14.69
C LYS A 278 -10.47 -15.36 14.41
N THR A 279 -9.94 -15.44 13.19
CA THR A 279 -9.03 -16.51 12.75
C THR A 279 -7.84 -15.89 12.04
N PRO A 280 -6.91 -15.27 12.77
CA PRO A 280 -5.77 -14.61 12.14
C PRO A 280 -4.79 -15.61 11.53
N TYR A 281 -4.21 -15.23 10.39
CA TYR A 281 -3.17 -16.00 9.70
C TYR A 281 -1.78 -15.49 9.98
N PHE A 282 -1.67 -14.19 10.30
CA PHE A 282 -0.42 -13.48 10.44
C PHE A 282 -0.16 -13.16 11.90
N PHE A 283 1.12 -13.19 12.25
CA PHE A 283 1.60 -13.09 13.64
C PHE A 283 2.83 -12.19 13.70
N PRO A 284 3.16 -11.64 14.88
CA PRO A 284 4.44 -10.99 15.07
C PRO A 284 5.61 -11.91 14.69
N MET A 285 6.65 -11.35 14.09
CA MET A 285 7.79 -12.12 13.60
C MET A 285 8.51 -12.91 14.70
N GLY A 286 8.95 -14.11 14.35
CA GLY A 286 9.96 -14.84 15.13
C GLY A 286 9.58 -16.23 15.58
N ALA A 287 8.29 -16.56 15.61
CA ALA A 287 7.83 -17.91 16.03
C ALA A 287 7.02 -18.62 14.94
N GLY A 288 7.02 -18.05 13.73
CA GLY A 288 6.14 -18.49 12.65
C GLY A 288 6.78 -19.42 11.63
N GLY A 289 6.12 -19.49 10.45
CA GLY A 289 6.51 -20.39 9.37
C GLY A 289 7.53 -19.80 8.40
N VAL A 290 7.77 -18.50 8.42
CA VAL A 290 8.69 -17.85 7.49
C VAL A 290 10.14 -18.01 7.96
N ASP A 291 11.03 -18.41 7.04
CA ASP A 291 12.48 -18.48 7.28
C ASP A 291 13.15 -17.12 7.08
N PHE A 292 12.96 -16.20 8.03
CA PHE A 292 13.61 -14.88 7.98
C PHE A 292 15.15 -14.94 8.06
N PRO A 293 15.78 -15.82 8.88
CA PRO A 293 17.23 -15.96 8.84
C PRO A 293 17.77 -16.37 7.47
N GLY A 294 17.11 -17.33 6.81
CA GLY A 294 17.47 -17.75 5.45
C GLY A 294 17.27 -16.64 4.42
N LEU A 295 16.15 -15.91 4.51
CA LEU A 295 15.90 -14.74 3.66
C LEU A 295 16.97 -13.65 3.86
N LYS A 296 17.29 -13.32 5.13
CA LYS A 296 18.35 -12.35 5.43
C LYS A 296 19.70 -12.78 4.87
N ALA A 297 20.11 -14.03 5.07
CA ALA A 297 21.37 -14.55 4.54
C ALA A 297 21.43 -14.43 3.01
N TYR A 298 20.32 -14.68 2.32
CA TYR A 298 20.24 -14.47 0.88
C TYR A 298 20.40 -12.99 0.51
N LEU A 299 19.67 -12.09 1.16
CA LEU A 299 19.75 -10.64 0.90
C LEU A 299 21.15 -10.08 1.16
N ASP A 300 21.84 -10.56 2.20
CA ASP A 300 23.23 -10.23 2.48
C ASP A 300 24.16 -10.70 1.35
N SER A 301 23.95 -11.92 0.87
CA SER A 301 24.79 -12.53 -0.17
C SER A 301 24.75 -11.80 -1.51
N ILE A 302 23.63 -11.15 -1.82
CA ILE A 302 23.44 -10.34 -3.04
C ILE A 302 23.63 -8.84 -2.79
N GLN A 303 23.98 -8.46 -1.56
CA GLN A 303 24.12 -7.06 -1.13
C GLN A 303 22.87 -6.22 -1.43
N TRP A 304 21.68 -6.83 -1.29
CA TRP A 304 20.41 -6.15 -1.54
C TRP A 304 20.24 -4.95 -0.61
N ARG A 305 19.71 -3.86 -1.15
CA ARG A 305 19.47 -2.61 -0.42
C ARG A 305 18.04 -2.14 -0.64
N GLY A 306 17.34 -1.80 0.41
CA GLY A 306 15.97 -1.32 0.27
C GLY A 306 15.19 -1.33 1.58
N PHE A 307 13.88 -1.25 1.45
CA PHE A 307 12.97 -1.32 2.58
C PHE A 307 12.58 -2.75 2.91
N LEU A 308 12.70 -3.07 4.19
CA LEU A 308 12.11 -4.25 4.80
C LEU A 308 10.98 -3.75 5.72
N ASN A 309 9.76 -3.66 5.19
CA ASN A 309 8.62 -3.16 5.93
C ASN A 309 7.93 -4.30 6.69
N VAL A 310 7.84 -4.17 7.99
CA VAL A 310 7.01 -5.07 8.80
C VAL A 310 5.55 -4.80 8.52
N GLU A 311 4.79 -5.84 8.28
CA GLU A 311 3.34 -5.73 8.16
C GLU A 311 2.64 -6.78 9.02
N LEU A 312 1.61 -6.34 9.73
CA LEU A 312 0.72 -7.19 10.48
C LEU A 312 -0.72 -6.75 10.24
N ASP A 313 -1.52 -7.58 9.55
CA ASP A 313 -2.88 -7.20 9.18
C ASP A 313 -3.81 -7.04 10.38
N THR A 314 -3.59 -7.83 11.42
CA THR A 314 -4.45 -7.84 12.61
C THR A 314 -3.67 -8.15 13.88
N SER A 315 -4.08 -7.54 14.99
CA SER A 315 -3.54 -7.84 16.32
C SER A 315 -4.68 -8.05 17.33
N PRO A 316 -5.41 -9.20 17.24
CA PRO A 316 -6.63 -9.41 18.01
C PRO A 316 -6.41 -9.72 19.48
N TRP A 317 -5.21 -10.16 19.88
CA TRP A 317 -4.93 -10.61 21.24
C TRP A 317 -4.20 -9.59 22.10
N ARG A 318 -3.68 -8.55 21.49
CA ARG A 318 -2.88 -7.53 22.16
C ARG A 318 -2.90 -6.23 21.36
N PRO A 319 -2.56 -5.09 21.99
CA PRO A 319 -2.39 -3.83 21.25
C PRO A 319 -1.37 -3.97 20.12
N PRO A 320 -1.58 -3.33 18.95
CA PRO A 320 -0.63 -3.35 17.84
C PRO A 320 0.80 -2.97 18.23
N GLN A 321 0.96 -2.00 19.14
CA GLN A 321 2.27 -1.59 19.65
C GLN A 321 3.04 -2.73 20.33
N GLU A 322 2.34 -3.59 21.07
CA GLU A 322 2.97 -4.77 21.72
C GLU A 322 3.42 -5.79 20.68
N SER A 323 2.60 -6.05 19.66
CA SER A 323 2.98 -6.90 18.54
C SER A 323 4.16 -6.33 17.76
N ALA A 324 4.20 -5.02 17.57
CA ALA A 324 5.33 -4.33 16.96
C ALA A 324 6.62 -4.48 17.79
N ARG A 325 6.53 -4.42 19.13
CA ARG A 325 7.67 -4.59 20.02
C ARG A 325 8.23 -6.02 19.98
N ILE A 326 7.37 -7.03 19.89
CA ILE A 326 7.80 -8.44 19.71
C ILE A 326 8.61 -8.56 18.41
N THR A 327 8.08 -8.03 17.32
CA THR A 327 8.75 -8.04 16.02
C THR A 327 10.07 -7.26 16.04
N ALA A 328 10.09 -6.07 16.64
CA ALA A 328 11.31 -5.27 16.81
C ALA A 328 12.41 -6.02 17.54
N ASN A 329 12.05 -6.68 18.65
CA ASN A 329 12.98 -7.51 19.42
C ASN A 329 13.56 -8.65 18.57
N TYR A 330 12.75 -9.30 17.76
CA TYR A 330 13.22 -10.36 16.85
C TYR A 330 14.18 -9.81 15.79
N ILE A 331 13.85 -8.70 15.15
CA ILE A 331 14.69 -8.07 14.14
C ILE A 331 16.05 -7.69 14.72
N VAL A 332 16.07 -7.04 15.89
CA VAL A 332 17.32 -6.57 16.50
C VAL A 332 18.13 -7.73 17.09
N ASN A 333 17.49 -8.62 17.85
CA ASN A 333 18.19 -9.62 18.64
C ASN A 333 18.50 -10.92 17.88
N THR A 334 17.66 -11.27 16.88
CA THR A 334 17.83 -12.50 16.09
C THR A 334 18.42 -12.20 14.71
N LEU A 335 17.80 -11.29 13.95
CA LEU A 335 18.30 -10.96 12.62
C LEU A 335 19.50 -10.01 12.65
N LYS A 336 19.79 -9.37 13.80
CA LYS A 336 20.91 -8.42 13.95
C LYS A 336 20.82 -7.24 13.00
N ILE A 337 19.61 -6.78 12.73
CA ILE A 337 19.36 -5.58 11.91
C ILE A 337 18.94 -4.44 12.86
N PRO A 338 19.61 -3.27 12.84
CA PRO A 338 19.18 -2.11 13.60
C PRO A 338 17.88 -1.51 13.04
N LEU A 339 17.04 -0.96 13.92
CA LEU A 339 15.81 -0.24 13.54
C LEU A 339 16.09 1.21 13.11
#